data_d3e84c29c8b07a0f720b079390b6c96d
#
_entry.id   d3e84c29c8b07a0f720b079390b6c96d
#
_cell.length_a   1.000
_cell.length_b   1.000
_cell.length_c   1.000
_cell.angle_alpha   90.00
_cell.angle_beta   90.00
_cell.angle_gamma   90.00
#
_symmetry.space_group_name_H-M   'P 1'
#
loop_
_entity.id
_entity.type
_entity.pdbx_description
1 polymer ?
#
loop_
_entity_poly.entity_id
_entity_poly.type
_entity_poly.pdbx_seq_one_letter_code
_entity_poly.pdbx_strand_id
1 'polypeptide(L)'
;DGLSVFDLIDFCALHDIKALDLTAYYFVGYPEVPDDEYLFEIKKYARKRNVCLSGTGVWNDFAISDPVKRAYFIQLVKNWIEAAAKMGIEVLRVFSGTPPEGYEESSRPMIIRQIVDCLKICALHAQKYGVILGVQHHADMLRTADETIELIEMVGSPWVGVILDTGNLMSEDPYEDMNKLMPYVVGWQLT
;
A
#
# COMPACT_ATOMS: atom_id res chain seq x y z
N ASP A 1 -22.15 3.12 -15.93
CA ASP A 1 -20.92 3.81 -16.30
C ASP A 1 -20.32 4.39 -15.02
N GLY A 2 -19.14 3.88 -14.60
CA GLY A 2 -18.43 4.35 -13.41
C GLY A 2 -17.64 5.64 -13.70
N LEU A 3 -17.25 6.36 -12.65
CA LEU A 3 -16.36 7.53 -12.76
C LEU A 3 -14.98 7.07 -13.26
N SER A 4 -14.41 7.79 -14.22
CA SER A 4 -13.04 7.59 -14.66
C SER A 4 -12.04 8.24 -13.70
N VAL A 5 -10.77 7.88 -13.81
CA VAL A 5 -9.68 8.54 -13.07
C VAL A 5 -9.65 10.06 -13.35
N PHE A 6 -9.95 10.47 -14.58
CA PHE A 6 -10.00 11.88 -14.96
C PHE A 6 -11.17 12.63 -14.32
N ASP A 7 -12.34 11.97 -14.19
CA ASP A 7 -13.49 12.55 -13.49
C ASP A 7 -13.20 12.76 -12.00
N LEU A 8 -12.44 11.86 -11.36
CA LEU A 8 -12.01 12.01 -9.98
C LEU A 8 -11.03 13.17 -9.81
N ILE A 9 -10.11 13.35 -10.75
CA ILE A 9 -9.18 14.49 -10.77
C ILE A 9 -9.95 15.81 -10.94
N ASP A 10 -10.92 15.85 -11.86
CA ASP A 10 -11.77 17.02 -12.06
C ASP A 10 -12.63 17.32 -10.83
N PHE A 11 -13.18 16.30 -10.18
CA PHE A 11 -13.90 16.45 -8.93
C PHE A 11 -13.01 17.08 -7.84
N CYS A 12 -11.78 16.57 -7.67
CA CYS A 12 -10.84 17.14 -6.71
C CYS A 12 -10.53 18.61 -7.01
N ALA A 13 -10.27 18.93 -8.27
CA ALA A 13 -10.00 20.30 -8.69
C ALA A 13 -11.18 21.23 -8.44
N LEU A 14 -12.42 20.79 -8.74
CA LEU A 14 -13.66 21.56 -8.55
C LEU A 14 -13.92 21.86 -7.07
N HIS A 15 -13.58 20.93 -6.18
CA HIS A 15 -13.82 21.06 -4.74
C HIS A 15 -12.60 21.53 -3.94
N ASP A 16 -11.57 22.03 -4.63
CA ASP A 16 -10.31 22.51 -4.01
C ASP A 16 -9.56 21.46 -3.19
N ILE A 17 -9.75 20.16 -3.52
CA ILE A 17 -9.02 19.04 -2.95
C ILE A 17 -7.66 18.95 -3.64
N LYS A 18 -6.58 19.12 -2.88
CA LYS A 18 -5.22 19.27 -3.42
C LYS A 18 -4.51 17.97 -3.70
N ALA A 19 -4.97 16.86 -3.14
CA ALA A 19 -4.33 15.56 -3.28
C ALA A 19 -5.37 14.46 -3.48
N LEU A 20 -4.99 13.45 -4.27
CA LEU A 20 -5.83 12.29 -4.59
C LEU A 20 -5.00 11.02 -4.48
N ASP A 21 -5.47 10.07 -3.66
CA ASP A 21 -4.99 8.68 -3.66
C ASP A 21 -5.78 7.88 -4.72
N LEU A 22 -5.06 7.38 -5.72
CA LEU A 22 -5.64 6.61 -6.82
C LEU A 22 -5.45 5.11 -6.56
N THR A 23 -6.33 4.51 -5.79
CA THR A 23 -6.26 3.07 -5.53
C THR A 23 -6.28 2.24 -6.81
N ALA A 24 -5.28 1.35 -6.98
CA ALA A 24 -5.03 0.59 -8.20
C ALA A 24 -6.22 -0.25 -8.69
N TYR A 25 -6.99 -0.84 -7.77
CA TYR A 25 -8.11 -1.70 -8.14
C TYR A 25 -9.35 -0.95 -8.70
N TYR A 26 -9.28 0.38 -8.80
CA TYR A 26 -10.26 1.19 -9.55
C TYR A 26 -9.85 1.45 -11.00
N PHE A 27 -8.62 1.09 -11.38
CA PHE A 27 -8.21 1.17 -12.79
C PHE A 27 -8.86 0.06 -13.61
N VAL A 28 -9.33 0.43 -14.79
CA VAL A 28 -9.87 -0.55 -15.73
C VAL A 28 -8.79 -1.55 -16.12
N GLY A 29 -9.11 -2.84 -16.00
CA GLY A 29 -8.15 -3.92 -16.29
C GLY A 29 -7.30 -4.37 -15.12
N TYR A 30 -7.42 -3.75 -13.91
CA TYR A 30 -6.73 -4.29 -12.73
C TYR A 30 -6.94 -5.83 -12.61
N PRO A 31 -5.90 -6.62 -12.28
CA PRO A 31 -4.61 -6.27 -11.70
C PRO A 31 -3.51 -5.83 -12.71
N GLU A 32 -3.78 -5.88 -13.99
CA GLU A 32 -2.83 -5.44 -15.00
C GLU A 32 -2.57 -3.93 -14.90
N VAL A 33 -1.32 -3.54 -15.11
CA VAL A 33 -0.93 -2.14 -15.15
C VAL A 33 -1.30 -1.57 -16.52
N PRO A 34 -1.95 -0.40 -16.58
CA PRO A 34 -2.17 0.30 -17.85
C PRO A 34 -0.86 0.62 -18.59
N ASP A 35 -0.95 0.91 -19.88
CA ASP A 35 0.21 1.31 -20.66
C ASP A 35 0.81 2.66 -20.20
N ASP A 36 2.04 2.90 -20.60
CA ASP A 36 2.80 4.08 -20.18
C ASP A 36 2.16 5.39 -20.66
N GLU A 37 1.53 5.39 -21.84
CA GLU A 37 0.87 6.56 -22.39
C GLU A 37 -0.27 7.01 -21.48
N TYR A 38 -1.10 6.08 -21.02
CA TYR A 38 -2.20 6.34 -20.11
C TYR A 38 -1.71 6.82 -18.74
N LEU A 39 -0.67 6.18 -18.17
CA LEU A 39 -0.09 6.58 -16.88
C LEU A 39 0.49 8.01 -16.93
N PHE A 40 1.21 8.34 -18.02
CA PHE A 40 1.74 9.69 -18.20
C PHE A 40 0.65 10.72 -18.48
N GLU A 41 -0.43 10.34 -19.12
CA GLU A 41 -1.59 11.21 -19.32
C GLU A 41 -2.27 11.57 -18.00
N ILE A 42 -2.48 10.59 -17.10
CA ILE A 42 -2.99 10.84 -15.74
C ILE A 42 -2.11 11.84 -15.01
N LYS A 43 -0.79 11.60 -14.98
CA LYS A 43 0.18 12.51 -14.34
C LYS A 43 0.08 13.93 -14.89
N LYS A 44 0.10 14.07 -16.21
CA LYS A 44 -0.01 15.37 -16.91
C LYS A 44 -1.33 16.06 -16.60
N TYR A 45 -2.43 15.29 -16.59
CA TYR A 45 -3.77 15.79 -16.35
C TYR A 45 -3.91 16.31 -14.92
N ALA A 46 -3.53 15.53 -13.93
CA ALA A 46 -3.55 15.91 -12.52
C ALA A 46 -2.72 17.19 -12.28
N ARG A 47 -1.52 17.25 -12.86
CA ARG A 47 -0.67 18.46 -12.77
C ARG A 47 -1.33 19.71 -13.32
N LYS A 48 -2.02 19.60 -14.48
CA LYS A 48 -2.76 20.71 -15.09
C LYS A 48 -3.93 21.20 -14.25
N ARG A 49 -4.52 20.30 -13.45
CA ARG A 49 -5.62 20.60 -12.52
C ARG A 49 -5.14 21.03 -11.13
N ASN A 50 -3.82 21.10 -10.92
CA ASN A 50 -3.22 21.41 -9.62
C ASN A 50 -3.64 20.42 -8.52
N VAL A 51 -3.82 19.13 -8.88
CA VAL A 51 -4.09 18.01 -7.99
C VAL A 51 -2.82 17.16 -7.90
N CYS A 52 -2.36 16.87 -6.69
CA CYS A 52 -1.25 15.96 -6.43
C CYS A 52 -1.77 14.51 -6.41
N LEU A 53 -1.07 13.59 -7.04
CA LEU A 53 -1.30 12.16 -6.84
C LEU A 53 -0.50 11.73 -5.61
N SER A 54 -1.16 11.59 -4.46
CA SER A 54 -0.50 11.39 -3.16
C SER A 54 -0.16 9.94 -2.87
N GLY A 55 -0.89 9.00 -3.44
CA GLY A 55 -0.72 7.58 -3.18
C GLY A 55 -1.44 6.72 -4.20
N THR A 56 -1.15 5.44 -4.14
CA THR A 56 -1.92 4.36 -4.75
C THR A 56 -1.85 3.12 -3.86
N GLY A 57 -2.65 2.10 -4.13
CA GLY A 57 -2.65 0.88 -3.33
C GLY A 57 -3.09 -0.33 -4.12
N VAL A 58 -2.48 -1.46 -3.85
CA VAL A 58 -2.82 -2.75 -4.45
C VAL A 58 -3.48 -3.67 -3.44
N TRP A 59 -4.20 -4.66 -3.93
CA TRP A 59 -4.71 -5.76 -3.13
C TRP A 59 -3.76 -6.94 -3.24
N ASN A 60 -2.96 -7.18 -2.22
CA ASN A 60 -2.01 -8.27 -2.16
C ASN A 60 -2.18 -9.08 -0.86
N ASP A 61 -1.75 -10.32 -0.87
CA ASP A 61 -1.72 -11.21 0.30
C ASP A 61 -0.36 -11.92 0.37
N PHE A 62 0.51 -11.47 1.29
CA PHE A 62 1.82 -12.09 1.52
C PHE A 62 1.77 -13.22 2.55
N ALA A 63 0.67 -13.35 3.31
CA ALA A 63 0.46 -14.43 4.28
C ALA A 63 0.02 -15.74 3.62
N ILE A 64 -0.42 -15.69 2.36
CA ILE A 64 -0.93 -16.84 1.63
C ILE A 64 0.05 -18.01 1.63
N SER A 65 -0.44 -19.23 1.93
CA SER A 65 0.39 -20.44 2.01
C SER A 65 0.94 -20.90 0.66
N ASP A 66 0.17 -20.65 -0.42
CA ASP A 66 0.54 -21.06 -1.78
C ASP A 66 1.73 -20.23 -2.30
N PRO A 67 2.90 -20.82 -2.56
CA PRO A 67 4.08 -20.11 -3.01
C PRO A 67 3.93 -19.52 -4.42
N VAL A 68 3.10 -20.11 -5.28
CA VAL A 68 2.85 -19.60 -6.64
C VAL A 68 2.02 -18.32 -6.57
N LYS A 69 0.96 -18.33 -5.79
CA LYS A 69 0.14 -17.14 -5.56
C LYS A 69 0.92 -16.03 -4.85
N ARG A 70 1.78 -16.39 -3.90
CA ARG A 70 2.65 -15.42 -3.22
C ARG A 70 3.65 -14.77 -4.18
N ALA A 71 4.27 -15.56 -5.07
CA ALA A 71 5.13 -15.01 -6.12
C ALA A 71 4.38 -14.08 -7.07
N TYR A 72 3.13 -14.39 -7.40
CA TYR A 72 2.25 -13.53 -8.17
C TYR A 72 2.03 -12.19 -7.44
N PHE A 73 1.73 -12.18 -6.15
CA PHE A 73 1.54 -10.93 -5.39
C PHE A 73 2.82 -10.10 -5.30
N ILE A 74 3.99 -10.72 -5.17
CA ILE A 74 5.27 -10.01 -5.24
C ILE A 74 5.42 -9.32 -6.60
N GLN A 75 5.09 -10.01 -7.70
CA GLN A 75 5.18 -9.42 -9.04
C GLN A 75 4.14 -8.33 -9.25
N LEU A 76 2.91 -8.50 -8.77
CA LEU A 76 1.88 -7.47 -8.76
C LEU A 76 2.36 -6.18 -8.10
N VAL A 77 2.91 -6.28 -6.88
CA VAL A 77 3.45 -5.13 -6.15
C VAL A 77 4.57 -4.46 -6.95
N LYS A 78 5.51 -5.23 -7.53
CA LYS A 78 6.60 -4.68 -8.35
C LYS A 78 6.07 -3.91 -9.57
N ASN A 79 5.12 -4.47 -10.29
CA ASN A 79 4.54 -3.82 -11.46
C ASN A 79 3.87 -2.48 -11.08
N TRP A 80 3.16 -2.44 -9.95
CA TRP A 80 2.51 -1.22 -9.47
C TRP A 80 3.47 -0.22 -8.82
N ILE A 81 4.64 -0.65 -8.31
CA ILE A 81 5.75 0.26 -7.94
C ILE A 81 6.21 1.05 -9.18
N GLU A 82 6.40 0.37 -10.31
CA GLU A 82 6.81 1.02 -11.56
C GLU A 82 5.73 1.97 -12.08
N ALA A 83 4.46 1.56 -12.04
CA ALA A 83 3.34 2.41 -12.40
C ALA A 83 3.23 3.66 -11.51
N ALA A 84 3.38 3.50 -10.20
CA ALA A 84 3.38 4.60 -9.24
C ALA A 84 4.48 5.63 -9.57
N ALA A 85 5.71 5.16 -9.79
CA ALA A 85 6.83 6.02 -10.18
C ALA A 85 6.56 6.79 -11.48
N LYS A 86 5.99 6.14 -12.52
CA LYS A 86 5.61 6.78 -13.78
C LYS A 86 4.57 7.88 -13.57
N MET A 87 3.59 7.65 -12.72
CA MET A 87 2.59 8.66 -12.35
C MET A 87 3.15 9.76 -11.43
N GLY A 88 4.33 9.57 -10.84
CA GLY A 88 4.92 10.48 -9.86
C GLY A 88 4.33 10.34 -8.46
N ILE A 89 3.82 9.15 -8.15
CA ILE A 89 3.29 8.77 -6.84
C ILE A 89 4.45 8.24 -6.00
N GLU A 90 4.58 8.74 -4.78
CA GLU A 90 5.70 8.42 -3.90
C GLU A 90 5.40 7.26 -2.92
N VAL A 91 4.12 6.94 -2.67
CA VAL A 91 3.72 5.91 -1.72
C VAL A 91 2.80 4.89 -2.38
N LEU A 92 3.17 3.61 -2.28
CA LEU A 92 2.34 2.47 -2.67
C LEU A 92 1.89 1.71 -1.42
N ARG A 93 0.59 1.72 -1.14
CA ARG A 93 -0.01 0.95 -0.06
C ARG A 93 -0.07 -0.54 -0.40
N VAL A 94 0.36 -1.36 0.57
CA VAL A 94 0.32 -2.82 0.52
C VAL A 94 -0.23 -3.39 1.82
N PHE A 95 -0.65 -4.66 1.80
CA PHE A 95 -1.13 -5.38 2.98
C PHE A 95 -0.15 -6.47 3.40
N SER A 96 -0.19 -6.85 4.68
CA SER A 96 0.52 -8.03 5.18
C SER A 96 -0.12 -9.33 4.69
N GLY A 97 -1.43 -9.34 4.56
CA GLY A 97 -2.25 -10.47 4.15
C GLY A 97 -3.08 -11.05 5.28
N THR A 98 -4.04 -11.89 4.91
CA THR A 98 -4.99 -12.49 5.85
C THR A 98 -4.47 -13.82 6.40
N PRO A 99 -4.83 -14.19 7.67
CA PRO A 99 -4.51 -15.51 8.20
C PRO A 99 -4.98 -16.60 7.23
N PRO A 100 -4.08 -17.53 6.81
CA PRO A 100 -4.45 -18.58 5.87
C PRO A 100 -5.44 -19.57 6.47
N GLU A 101 -6.12 -20.33 5.61
CA GLU A 101 -7.02 -21.41 6.06
C GLU A 101 -6.28 -22.39 6.99
N GLY A 102 -6.90 -22.75 8.12
CA GLY A 102 -6.28 -23.58 9.14
C GLY A 102 -5.19 -22.89 9.96
N TYR A 103 -5.17 -21.55 9.96
CA TYR A 103 -4.24 -20.78 10.78
C TYR A 103 -4.32 -21.15 12.26
N GLU A 104 -3.16 -21.39 12.85
CA GLU A 104 -2.96 -21.52 14.29
C GLU A 104 -1.94 -20.48 14.77
N GLU A 105 -2.11 -19.93 15.96
CA GLU A 105 -1.21 -18.92 16.51
C GLU A 105 0.25 -19.39 16.60
N SER A 106 0.47 -20.69 16.76
CA SER A 106 1.78 -21.33 16.75
C SER A 106 2.54 -21.17 15.41
N SER A 107 1.81 -21.00 14.31
CA SER A 107 2.37 -20.80 12.96
C SER A 107 2.69 -19.33 12.65
N ARG A 108 2.20 -18.40 13.47
CA ARG A 108 2.35 -16.95 13.25
C ARG A 108 3.81 -16.51 13.01
N PRO A 109 4.81 -16.94 13.80
CA PRO A 109 6.19 -16.48 13.59
C PRO A 109 6.76 -16.87 12.21
N MET A 110 6.36 -18.04 11.69
CA MET A 110 6.76 -18.48 10.34
C MET A 110 6.10 -17.62 9.26
N ILE A 111 4.81 -17.30 9.40
CA ILE A 111 4.07 -16.48 8.44
C ILE A 111 4.60 -15.04 8.45
N ILE A 112 4.88 -14.47 9.62
CA ILE A 112 5.49 -13.12 9.72
C ILE A 112 6.84 -13.07 9.01
N ARG A 113 7.71 -14.09 9.19
CA ARG A 113 8.97 -14.15 8.44
C ARG A 113 8.76 -14.19 6.93
N GLN A 114 7.77 -14.96 6.46
CA GLN A 114 7.39 -15.02 5.06
C GLN A 114 6.95 -13.64 4.52
N ILE A 115 6.13 -12.91 5.28
CA ILE A 115 5.69 -11.55 4.92
C ILE A 115 6.91 -10.61 4.86
N VAL A 116 7.79 -10.67 5.85
CA VAL A 116 9.04 -9.89 5.88
C VAL A 116 9.89 -10.13 4.64
N ASP A 117 10.06 -11.39 4.23
CA ASP A 117 10.85 -11.75 3.03
C ASP A 117 10.20 -11.18 1.77
N CYS A 118 8.87 -11.24 1.64
CA CYS A 118 8.16 -10.62 0.53
C CYS A 118 8.34 -9.10 0.50
N LEU A 119 8.20 -8.44 1.65
CA LEU A 119 8.39 -7.00 1.76
C LEU A 119 9.83 -6.59 1.44
N LYS A 120 10.84 -7.32 1.89
CA LYS A 120 12.26 -7.08 1.54
C LYS A 120 12.49 -7.13 0.03
N ILE A 121 11.93 -8.13 -0.64
CA ILE A 121 12.03 -8.27 -2.10
C ILE A 121 11.38 -7.06 -2.80
N CYS A 122 10.20 -6.66 -2.35
CA CYS A 122 9.49 -5.51 -2.91
C CYS A 122 10.20 -4.18 -2.58
N ALA A 123 10.74 -4.03 -1.36
CA ALA A 123 11.46 -2.84 -0.93
C ALA A 123 12.72 -2.57 -1.76
N LEU A 124 13.48 -3.62 -2.11
CA LEU A 124 14.63 -3.50 -3.02
C LEU A 124 14.22 -3.02 -4.41
N HIS A 125 13.02 -3.38 -4.86
CA HIS A 125 12.48 -2.89 -6.12
C HIS A 125 12.00 -1.45 -5.98
N ALA A 126 11.27 -1.13 -4.91
CA ALA A 126 10.76 0.20 -4.60
C ALA A 126 11.89 1.24 -4.50
N GLN A 127 13.00 0.89 -3.88
CA GLN A 127 14.21 1.72 -3.81
C GLN A 127 14.71 2.17 -5.20
N LYS A 128 14.66 1.28 -6.20
CA LYS A 128 15.13 1.60 -7.56
C LYS A 128 14.26 2.65 -8.26
N TYR A 129 12.99 2.71 -7.88
CA TYR A 129 11.99 3.58 -8.50
C TYR A 129 11.65 4.80 -7.64
N GLY A 130 12.24 4.91 -6.43
CA GLY A 130 11.98 6.03 -5.52
C GLY A 130 10.56 6.02 -4.94
N VAL A 131 9.97 4.83 -4.76
CA VAL A 131 8.62 4.63 -4.18
C VAL A 131 8.74 4.00 -2.81
N ILE A 132 8.00 4.50 -1.83
CA ILE A 132 7.92 3.93 -0.48
C ILE A 132 6.74 2.95 -0.40
N LEU A 133 6.96 1.78 0.18
CA LEU A 133 5.87 0.85 0.49
C LEU A 133 5.25 1.23 1.84
N GLY A 134 3.99 1.57 1.85
CA GLY A 134 3.21 1.79 3.05
C GLY A 134 2.42 0.54 3.44
N VAL A 135 2.81 -0.15 4.50
CA VAL A 135 2.06 -1.31 5.00
C VAL A 135 0.86 -0.80 5.80
N GLN A 136 -0.34 -1.14 5.35
CA GLN A 136 -1.57 -0.84 6.07
C GLN A 136 -1.95 -2.01 6.98
N HIS A 137 -2.17 -1.74 8.27
CA HIS A 137 -2.83 -2.66 9.17
C HIS A 137 -4.34 -2.63 8.89
N HIS A 138 -4.93 -3.78 8.60
CA HIS A 138 -6.33 -3.88 8.16
C HIS A 138 -7.03 -5.09 8.79
N ALA A 139 -6.87 -5.27 10.12
CA ALA A 139 -7.41 -6.42 10.88
C ALA A 139 -6.99 -7.79 10.29
N ASP A 140 -5.80 -7.84 9.73
CA ASP A 140 -5.17 -8.98 9.06
C ASP A 140 -4.14 -9.68 9.98
N MET A 141 -2.94 -9.98 9.50
CA MET A 141 -1.84 -10.51 10.31
C MET A 141 -1.26 -9.49 11.31
N LEU A 142 -1.60 -8.18 11.17
CA LEU A 142 -1.16 -7.08 12.03
C LEU A 142 -2.35 -6.51 12.80
N ARG A 143 -2.46 -6.84 14.07
CA ARG A 143 -3.62 -6.51 14.92
C ARG A 143 -3.36 -5.35 15.87
N THR A 144 -2.07 -5.10 16.19
CA THR A 144 -1.65 -4.07 17.15
C THR A 144 -0.53 -3.21 16.57
N ALA A 145 -0.28 -2.05 17.17
CA ALA A 145 0.84 -1.19 16.83
C ALA A 145 2.17 -1.91 17.03
N ASP A 146 2.33 -2.64 18.14
CA ASP A 146 3.57 -3.34 18.46
C ASP A 146 3.89 -4.44 17.41
N GLU A 147 2.88 -5.20 16.96
CA GLU A 147 3.03 -6.19 15.88
C GLU A 147 3.44 -5.53 14.55
N THR A 148 2.87 -4.36 14.26
CA THR A 148 3.19 -3.60 13.05
C THR A 148 4.62 -3.06 13.10
N ILE A 149 5.04 -2.49 14.23
CA ILE A 149 6.40 -1.99 14.46
C ILE A 149 7.41 -3.13 14.32
N GLU A 150 7.16 -4.27 14.98
CA GLU A 150 8.02 -5.44 14.88
C GLU A 150 8.22 -5.87 13.42
N LEU A 151 7.15 -5.93 12.63
CA LEU A 151 7.23 -6.26 11.20
C LEU A 151 8.13 -5.27 10.44
N ILE A 152 7.92 -3.95 10.62
CA ILE A 152 8.69 -2.91 9.94
C ILE A 152 10.17 -3.00 10.32
N GLU A 153 10.46 -3.19 11.60
CA GLU A 153 11.85 -3.34 12.09
C GLU A 153 12.51 -4.61 11.55
N MET A 154 11.78 -5.73 11.49
CA MET A 154 12.29 -6.97 10.86
C MET A 154 12.57 -6.81 9.36
N VAL A 155 11.79 -5.99 8.64
CA VAL A 155 12.08 -5.65 7.24
C VAL A 155 13.35 -4.83 7.16
N GLY A 156 13.55 -3.86 8.04
CA GLY A 156 14.77 -3.06 8.19
C GLY A 156 15.14 -2.27 6.94
N SER A 157 14.14 -1.76 6.20
CA SER A 157 14.35 -0.99 4.97
C SER A 157 13.77 0.42 5.12
N PRO A 158 14.50 1.49 4.76
CA PRO A 158 13.96 2.84 4.76
C PRO A 158 12.89 3.07 3.68
N TRP A 159 12.68 2.10 2.79
CA TRP A 159 11.66 2.12 1.74
C TRP A 159 10.37 1.41 2.14
N VAL A 160 10.22 1.11 3.43
CA VAL A 160 9.00 0.52 4.00
C VAL A 160 8.60 1.29 5.24
N GLY A 161 7.35 1.69 5.31
CA GLY A 161 6.74 2.38 6.45
C GLY A 161 5.30 1.94 6.64
N VAL A 162 4.53 2.71 7.40
CA VAL A 162 3.15 2.40 7.79
C VAL A 162 2.18 3.37 7.14
N ILE A 163 1.09 2.85 6.56
CA ILE A 163 -0.14 3.62 6.36
C ILE A 163 -0.94 3.52 7.65
N LEU A 164 -1.02 4.63 8.39
CA LEU A 164 -1.81 4.69 9.61
C LEU A 164 -3.29 4.85 9.25
N ASP A 165 -4.05 3.77 9.43
CA ASP A 165 -5.50 3.75 9.24
C ASP A 165 -6.18 3.88 10.60
N THR A 166 -6.87 5.01 10.82
CA THR A 166 -7.46 5.32 12.13
C THR A 166 -8.65 4.45 12.51
N GLY A 167 -9.30 3.84 11.53
CA GLY A 167 -10.47 2.97 11.75
C GLY A 167 -10.13 1.49 11.98
N ASN A 168 -8.87 1.11 11.80
CA ASN A 168 -8.44 -0.29 11.91
C ASN A 168 -7.55 -0.59 13.13
N LEU A 169 -7.44 0.33 14.08
CA LEU A 169 -6.76 0.11 15.35
C LEU A 169 -7.71 -0.62 16.31
N MET A 170 -7.33 -1.82 16.72
CA MET A 170 -8.17 -2.73 17.52
C MET A 170 -7.80 -2.76 19.01
N SER A 171 -6.93 -1.86 19.46
CA SER A 171 -6.51 -1.77 20.85
C SER A 171 -7.55 -1.06 21.72
N GLU A 172 -7.40 -1.18 23.06
CA GLU A 172 -8.22 -0.45 24.03
C GLU A 172 -7.94 1.06 24.00
N ASP A 173 -6.71 1.48 23.64
CA ASP A 173 -6.32 2.87 23.46
C ASP A 173 -5.73 3.12 22.07
N PRO A 174 -6.60 3.46 21.08
CA PRO A 174 -6.16 3.74 19.72
C PRO A 174 -5.19 4.93 19.63
N TYR A 175 -5.30 5.90 20.53
CA TYR A 175 -4.42 7.08 20.51
C TYR A 175 -3.00 6.74 20.97
N GLU A 176 -2.85 5.83 21.92
CA GLU A 176 -1.53 5.29 22.32
C GLU A 176 -0.90 4.54 21.14
N ASP A 177 -1.66 3.69 20.46
CA ASP A 177 -1.19 2.97 19.28
C ASP A 177 -0.79 3.92 18.13
N MET A 178 -1.58 4.96 17.87
CA MET A 178 -1.21 6.00 16.90
C MET A 178 0.14 6.63 17.27
N ASN A 179 0.32 7.02 18.55
CA ASN A 179 1.56 7.64 19.01
C ASN A 179 2.77 6.72 18.81
N LYS A 180 2.63 5.42 19.08
CA LYS A 180 3.69 4.43 18.84
C LYS A 180 4.05 4.32 17.37
N LEU A 181 3.05 4.33 16.48
CA LEU A 181 3.24 4.19 15.04
C LEU A 181 3.83 5.44 14.37
N MET A 182 3.65 6.63 14.94
CA MET A 182 4.05 7.92 14.34
C MET A 182 5.46 7.94 13.72
N PRO A 183 6.51 7.37 14.33
CA PRO A 183 7.86 7.39 13.75
C PRO A 183 7.99 6.60 12.44
N TYR A 184 7.03 5.73 12.14
CA TYR A 184 7.03 4.82 10.99
C TYR A 184 6.04 5.23 9.89
N VAL A 185 5.21 6.25 10.16
CA VAL A 185 4.11 6.65 9.27
C VAL A 185 4.64 7.33 8.00
N VAL A 186 4.20 6.83 6.85
CA VAL A 186 4.47 7.39 5.53
C VAL A 186 3.20 7.85 4.81
N GLY A 187 2.04 7.54 5.35
CA GLY A 187 0.75 7.99 4.85
C GLY A 187 -0.38 7.74 5.86
N TRP A 188 -1.49 8.41 5.66
CA TRP A 188 -2.66 8.35 6.54
C TRP A 188 -3.89 7.91 5.80
N GLN A 189 -4.74 7.14 6.47
CA GLN A 189 -6.11 6.87 6.06
C GLN A 189 -7.02 7.18 7.25
N LEU A 190 -7.98 8.08 7.02
CA LEU A 190 -9.00 8.45 8.00
C LEU A 190 -10.31 7.75 7.61
N THR A 191 -10.80 6.89 8.47
CA THR A 191 -12.04 6.12 8.29
C THR A 191 -12.96 6.26 9.49
#